data_9f7debaa7c94891f448960bcb4847f1b
#
_entry.id   9f7debaa7c94891f448960bcb4847f1b
#
_cell.length_a   1.000
_cell.length_b   1.000
_cell.length_c   1.000
_cell.angle_alpha   90.00
_cell.angle_beta   90.00
_cell.angle_gamma   90.00
#
_symmetry.space_group_name_H-M   'P 1'
#
loop_
_entity.id
_entity.type
_entity.pdbx_description
1 polymer ?
#
loop_
_entity_poly.entity_id
_entity_poly.type
_entity_poly.pdbx_seq_one_letter_code
_entity_poly.pdbx_strand_id
1 'polypeptide(L)'
;MNTRSIRFLMTVWYAGLLAGLLILFGSGAFLGLERYLHHTMTESLAAQAQQIAGLLKNVDASGEKYVIDEIEEHFAPESRSRFICVTSPGGGTLFESGPPKDRSFDPAQLPRVQLSPHETLHETRLPGGYDLVTYTLSCPSPTGGQFVIEAGVPDQEIEEVLRGLLIGLSLALPIVLGAAIGGGYLLMRRALSPLQEIALSAEKISSHNLNERLPLPGTGDELERLTASLNRMIGRFEIAFQHISRFTADASHELRTPLTALRGELEATAQYPQLPREAGDTIGSALE
;
A
#
# COMPACT_ATOMS: atom_id res chain seq x y z
N MET A 1 -8.24 -22.24 4.28
CA MET A 1 -8.62 -21.13 3.40
C MET A 1 -8.35 -21.55 1.96
N ASN A 2 -9.38 -21.56 1.10
CA ASN A 2 -9.20 -21.98 -0.30
C ASN A 2 -8.48 -20.86 -1.08
N THR A 3 -7.20 -21.05 -1.39
CA THR A 3 -6.33 -20.07 -2.11
C THR A 3 -6.83 -19.72 -3.52
N ARG A 4 -7.81 -20.45 -4.05
CA ARG A 4 -8.48 -20.19 -5.34
C ARG A 4 -9.72 -19.31 -5.24
N SER A 5 -10.09 -18.84 -4.05
CA SER A 5 -11.24 -17.93 -3.91
C SER A 5 -10.92 -16.58 -4.52
N ILE A 6 -11.80 -16.06 -5.38
CA ILE A 6 -11.69 -14.71 -5.97
C ILE A 6 -11.49 -13.66 -4.87
N ARG A 7 -12.13 -13.86 -3.69
CA ARG A 7 -11.97 -12.99 -2.52
C ARG A 7 -10.53 -12.91 -2.03
N PHE A 8 -9.85 -14.07 -1.94
CA PHE A 8 -8.46 -14.14 -1.49
C PHE A 8 -7.52 -13.46 -2.51
N LEU A 9 -7.70 -13.78 -3.79
CA LEU A 9 -6.86 -13.22 -4.85
C LEU A 9 -6.97 -11.68 -4.92
N MET A 10 -8.18 -11.14 -4.87
CA MET A 10 -8.40 -9.69 -4.85
C MET A 10 -7.82 -9.01 -3.61
N THR A 11 -7.98 -9.63 -2.41
CA THR A 11 -7.41 -9.08 -1.19
C THR A 11 -5.88 -9.05 -1.24
N VAL A 12 -5.23 -10.11 -1.74
CA VAL A 12 -3.78 -10.18 -1.90
C VAL A 12 -3.28 -9.15 -2.92
N TRP A 13 -3.96 -9.00 -4.05
CA TRP A 13 -3.61 -8.00 -5.07
C TRP A 13 -3.70 -6.58 -4.55
N TYR A 14 -4.80 -6.27 -3.88
CA TYR A 14 -5.01 -4.96 -3.27
C TYR A 14 -3.99 -4.67 -2.16
N ALA A 15 -3.73 -5.67 -1.29
CA ALA A 15 -2.72 -5.55 -0.23
C ALA A 15 -1.32 -5.35 -0.81
N GLY A 16 -0.96 -6.07 -1.89
CA GLY A 16 0.32 -5.92 -2.56
C GLY A 16 0.49 -4.53 -3.19
N LEU A 17 -0.55 -4.03 -3.86
CA LEU A 17 -0.53 -2.68 -4.44
C LEU A 17 -0.41 -1.60 -3.35
N LEU A 18 -1.17 -1.74 -2.26
CA LEU A 18 -1.10 -0.81 -1.13
C LEU A 18 0.27 -0.83 -0.45
N ALA A 19 0.83 -2.03 -0.24
CA ALA A 19 2.17 -2.18 0.32
C ALA A 19 3.24 -1.52 -0.56
N GLY A 20 3.18 -1.74 -1.88
CA GLY A 20 4.08 -1.11 -2.84
C GLY A 20 3.99 0.42 -2.81
N LEU A 21 2.77 0.97 -2.75
CA LEU A 21 2.55 2.41 -2.67
C LEU A 21 3.07 3.00 -1.35
N LEU A 22 2.85 2.32 -0.23
CA LEU A 22 3.34 2.76 1.08
C LEU A 22 4.88 2.72 1.15
N ILE A 23 5.52 1.68 0.59
CA ILE A 23 6.98 1.58 0.52
C ILE A 23 7.54 2.71 -0.36
N LEU A 24 6.94 2.96 -1.53
CA LEU A 24 7.36 4.02 -2.43
C LEU A 24 7.25 5.40 -1.75
N PHE A 25 6.13 5.66 -1.09
CA PHE A 25 5.90 6.90 -0.36
C PHE A 25 6.88 7.05 0.81
N GLY A 26 7.06 5.99 1.63
CA GLY A 26 7.99 5.99 2.76
C GLY A 26 9.44 6.20 2.34
N SER A 27 9.87 5.55 1.25
CA SER A 27 11.20 5.75 0.67
C SER A 27 11.39 7.16 0.13
N GLY A 28 10.37 7.71 -0.56
CA GLY A 28 10.40 9.08 -1.04
C GLY A 28 10.46 10.12 0.09
N ALA A 29 9.70 9.90 1.16
CA ALA A 29 9.70 10.75 2.35
C ALA A 29 11.07 10.70 3.07
N PHE A 30 11.65 9.49 3.20
CA PHE A 30 12.97 9.31 3.82
C PHE A 30 14.06 10.05 3.02
N LEU A 31 14.18 9.78 1.72
CA LEU A 31 15.18 10.41 0.85
C LEU A 31 14.97 11.93 0.73
N GLY A 32 13.71 12.38 0.72
CA GLY A 32 13.39 13.81 0.70
C GLY A 32 13.81 14.50 1.99
N LEU A 33 13.51 13.91 3.14
CA LEU A 33 13.88 14.46 4.44
C LEU A 33 15.40 14.46 4.64
N GLU A 34 16.09 13.38 4.29
CA GLU A 34 17.56 13.29 4.34
C GLU A 34 18.21 14.42 3.55
N ARG A 35 17.83 14.59 2.28
CA ARG A 35 18.34 15.66 1.44
C ARG A 35 18.02 17.05 1.99
N TYR A 36 16.80 17.23 2.49
CA TYR A 36 16.38 18.51 3.06
C TYR A 36 17.21 18.88 4.30
N LEU A 37 17.41 17.92 5.22
CA LEU A 37 18.17 18.15 6.45
C LEU A 37 19.65 18.47 6.15
N HIS A 38 20.30 17.69 5.28
CA HIS A 38 21.69 17.95 4.87
C HIS A 38 21.82 19.29 4.15
N HIS A 39 20.89 19.65 3.27
CA HIS A 39 20.92 20.94 2.59
C HIS A 39 20.76 22.10 3.58
N THR A 40 19.79 22.03 4.47
CA THR A 40 19.55 23.06 5.50
C THR A 40 20.73 23.20 6.46
N MET A 41 21.36 22.09 6.84
CA MET A 41 22.55 22.08 7.67
C MET A 41 23.72 22.79 6.96
N THR A 42 23.98 22.44 5.70
CA THR A 42 25.04 23.05 4.90
C THR A 42 24.85 24.57 4.72
N GLU A 43 23.60 24.99 4.39
CA GLU A 43 23.24 26.40 4.28
C GLU A 43 23.47 27.15 5.61
N SER A 44 23.06 26.53 6.73
CA SER A 44 23.27 27.10 8.08
C SER A 44 24.75 27.31 8.42
N LEU A 45 25.60 26.29 8.11
CA LEU A 45 27.03 26.38 8.31
C LEU A 45 27.67 27.47 7.42
N ALA A 46 27.28 27.54 6.15
CA ALA A 46 27.76 28.56 5.23
C ALA A 46 27.35 29.96 5.69
N ALA A 47 26.11 30.17 6.08
CA ALA A 47 25.64 31.46 6.59
C ALA A 47 26.42 31.88 7.86
N GLN A 48 26.65 30.94 8.78
CA GLN A 48 27.42 31.20 9.99
C GLN A 48 28.86 31.60 9.67
N ALA A 49 29.54 30.85 8.80
CA ALA A 49 30.89 31.18 8.38
C ALA A 49 30.98 32.56 7.70
N GLN A 50 29.96 32.91 6.87
CA GLN A 50 29.89 34.23 6.24
C GLN A 50 29.65 35.37 7.24
N GLN A 51 28.86 35.15 8.28
CA GLN A 51 28.66 36.13 9.36
C GLN A 51 29.96 36.38 10.11
N ILE A 52 30.70 35.32 10.48
CA ILE A 52 32.02 35.42 11.12
C ILE A 52 33.02 36.14 10.21
N ALA A 53 33.02 35.82 8.89
CA ALA A 53 33.84 36.50 7.92
C ALA A 53 33.55 38.02 7.84
N GLY A 54 32.27 38.39 8.02
CA GLY A 54 31.85 39.80 8.11
C GLY A 54 32.48 40.54 9.32
N LEU A 55 32.52 39.86 10.48
CA LEU A 55 33.19 40.44 11.69
C LEU A 55 34.69 40.59 11.50
N LEU A 56 35.33 39.57 10.89
CA LEU A 56 36.78 39.57 10.67
C LEU A 56 37.27 40.66 9.68
N LYS A 57 36.43 41.11 8.76
CA LYS A 57 36.77 42.24 7.86
C LYS A 57 37.03 43.54 8.59
N ASN A 58 36.49 43.71 9.77
CA ASN A 58 36.60 44.92 10.58
C ASN A 58 37.53 44.74 11.82
N VAL A 59 38.28 43.64 11.89
CA VAL A 59 39.10 43.26 13.06
C VAL A 59 40.10 44.34 13.45
N ASP A 60 40.73 45.03 12.47
CA ASP A 60 41.70 46.07 12.72
C ASP A 60 41.11 47.33 13.39
N ALA A 61 39.83 47.61 13.13
CA ALA A 61 39.13 48.74 13.73
C ALA A 61 38.58 48.43 15.12
N SER A 62 38.20 47.16 15.36
CA SER A 62 37.49 46.74 16.57
C SER A 62 38.38 46.01 17.58
N GLY A 63 39.55 45.50 17.14
CA GLY A 63 40.49 44.70 17.93
C GLY A 63 40.09 43.20 18.00
N GLU A 64 41.09 42.31 18.05
CA GLU A 64 40.93 40.87 18.08
C GLU A 64 40.03 40.40 19.23
N LYS A 65 40.18 41.01 20.42
CA LYS A 65 39.41 40.66 21.60
C LYS A 65 37.89 40.88 21.40
N TYR A 66 37.51 41.98 20.74
CA TYR A 66 36.12 42.27 20.46
C TYR A 66 35.50 41.21 19.54
N VAL A 67 36.25 40.75 18.53
CA VAL A 67 35.74 39.70 17.60
C VAL A 67 35.59 38.37 18.31
N ILE A 68 36.48 38.02 19.23
CA ILE A 68 36.38 36.81 20.04
C ILE A 68 35.12 36.85 20.95
N ASP A 69 34.95 37.97 21.69
CA ASP A 69 33.79 38.17 22.58
C ASP A 69 32.48 38.12 21.78
N GLU A 70 32.42 38.69 20.58
CA GLU A 70 31.28 38.70 19.67
C GLU A 70 30.93 37.30 19.15
N ILE A 71 31.98 36.48 18.84
CA ILE A 71 31.80 35.09 18.42
C ILE A 71 31.21 34.25 19.58
N GLU A 72 31.73 34.43 20.80
CA GLU A 72 31.21 33.74 21.98
C GLU A 72 29.75 34.13 22.29
N GLU A 73 29.43 35.42 22.23
CA GLU A 73 28.11 35.93 22.59
C GLU A 73 27.01 35.55 21.55
N HIS A 74 27.33 35.74 20.26
CA HIS A 74 26.30 35.57 19.20
C HIS A 74 26.17 34.15 18.69
N PHE A 75 27.23 33.37 18.68
CA PHE A 75 27.21 32.02 18.11
C PHE A 75 27.12 30.93 19.19
N ALA A 76 27.56 31.19 20.43
CA ALA A 76 27.53 30.26 21.56
C ALA A 76 27.79 28.80 21.14
N PRO A 77 28.95 28.49 20.50
CA PRO A 77 29.16 27.20 19.83
C PRO A 77 29.05 26.03 20.79
N GLU A 78 29.52 26.16 22.00
CA GLU A 78 29.51 25.12 23.03
C GLU A 78 28.08 24.71 23.46
N SER A 79 27.15 25.66 23.44
CA SER A 79 25.77 25.40 23.85
C SER A 79 24.93 24.68 22.80
N ARG A 80 25.39 24.64 21.53
CA ARG A 80 24.68 24.13 20.36
C ARG A 80 25.38 22.94 19.70
N SER A 81 26.34 22.30 20.36
CA SER A 81 27.15 21.21 19.81
C SER A 81 27.83 21.59 18.48
N ARG A 82 28.17 22.90 18.32
CA ARG A 82 28.79 23.44 17.11
C ARG A 82 30.27 23.61 17.31
N PHE A 83 31.04 23.26 16.29
CA PHE A 83 32.48 23.55 16.21
C PHE A 83 32.69 24.82 15.41
N ILE A 84 33.49 25.74 15.95
CA ILE A 84 33.97 26.93 15.26
C ILE A 84 35.47 27.06 15.54
N CYS A 85 36.25 27.16 14.48
CA CYS A 85 37.65 27.46 14.55
C CYS A 85 37.97 28.60 13.58
N VAL A 86 38.70 29.61 14.04
CA VAL A 86 39.18 30.73 13.23
C VAL A 86 40.69 30.77 13.29
N THR A 87 41.31 30.58 12.14
CA THR A 87 42.77 30.61 12.00
C THR A 87 43.19 31.93 11.39
N SER A 88 44.19 32.59 12.02
CA SER A 88 44.77 33.85 11.55
C SER A 88 45.66 33.66 10.33
N PRO A 89 46.00 34.74 9.56
CA PRO A 89 46.88 34.69 8.40
C PRO A 89 48.29 34.16 8.69
N GLY A 90 48.74 34.25 9.94
CA GLY A 90 50.01 33.72 10.39
C GLY A 90 50.00 32.23 10.78
N GLY A 91 48.90 31.54 10.61
CA GLY A 91 48.75 30.13 10.97
C GLY A 91 48.44 29.88 12.45
N GLY A 92 48.30 30.96 13.26
CA GLY A 92 47.88 30.86 14.65
C GLY A 92 46.37 30.74 14.78
N THR A 93 45.87 30.00 15.78
CA THR A 93 44.43 29.94 16.09
C THR A 93 44.03 31.24 16.78
N LEU A 94 43.10 31.99 16.20
CA LEU A 94 42.49 33.18 16.77
C LEU A 94 41.39 32.83 17.75
N PHE A 95 40.54 31.88 17.35
CA PHE A 95 39.45 31.38 18.17
C PHE A 95 39.27 29.88 17.90
N GLU A 96 39.02 29.12 18.95
CA GLU A 96 38.64 27.70 18.87
C GLU A 96 37.55 27.46 19.92
N SER A 97 36.41 26.92 19.49
CA SER A 97 35.32 26.58 20.42
C SER A 97 35.78 25.48 21.39
N GLY A 98 35.38 25.61 22.64
CA GLY A 98 35.56 24.54 23.60
C GLY A 98 34.76 23.29 23.28
N PRO A 99 34.93 22.19 24.04
CA PRO A 99 34.17 20.99 23.87
C PRO A 99 32.67 21.27 24.12
N PRO A 100 31.76 20.71 23.30
CA PRO A 100 30.34 20.91 23.45
C PRO A 100 29.86 20.33 24.80
N LYS A 101 28.72 20.86 25.30
CA LYS A 101 28.16 20.45 26.61
C LYS A 101 27.83 18.95 26.68
N ASP A 102 27.48 18.35 25.57
CA ASP A 102 27.16 16.92 25.43
C ASP A 102 28.42 16.04 25.29
N ARG A 103 29.61 16.68 25.17
CA ARG A 103 30.91 16.02 24.95
C ARG A 103 30.87 15.06 23.75
N SER A 104 30.10 15.36 22.73
CA SER A 104 30.03 14.56 21.49
C SER A 104 31.35 14.47 20.75
N PHE A 105 32.18 15.49 20.86
CA PHE A 105 33.55 15.52 20.29
C PHE A 105 34.49 16.39 21.10
N ASP A 106 35.79 16.20 20.87
CA ASP A 106 36.85 17.05 21.42
C ASP A 106 37.51 17.83 20.26
N PRO A 107 37.38 19.16 20.22
CA PRO A 107 37.94 20.00 19.17
C PRO A 107 39.41 19.81 18.97
N ALA A 108 40.18 19.56 20.05
CA ALA A 108 41.63 19.38 19.99
C ALA A 108 42.10 18.13 19.21
N GLN A 109 41.19 17.16 18.99
CA GLN A 109 41.43 15.92 18.24
C GLN A 109 41.04 16.00 16.77
N LEU A 110 40.46 17.12 16.33
CA LEU A 110 40.08 17.30 14.95
C LEU A 110 41.30 17.52 14.05
N PRO A 111 41.38 16.87 12.88
CA PRO A 111 42.42 17.14 11.91
C PRO A 111 42.23 18.56 11.38
N ARG A 112 43.25 19.42 11.56
CA ARG A 112 43.22 20.78 11.01
C ARG A 112 43.28 20.70 9.49
N VAL A 113 42.30 21.32 8.82
CA VAL A 113 42.25 21.38 7.37
C VAL A 113 43.37 22.30 6.88
N GLN A 114 44.18 21.82 5.94
CA GLN A 114 45.18 22.64 5.27
C GLN A 114 44.48 23.73 4.47
N LEU A 115 45.09 24.94 4.46
CA LEU A 115 44.65 26.12 3.71
C LEU A 115 44.17 25.75 2.30
N SER A 116 42.85 25.67 2.10
CA SER A 116 42.26 25.54 0.78
C SER A 116 41.70 26.89 0.35
N PRO A 117 42.03 27.40 -0.84
CA PRO A 117 41.60 28.72 -1.28
C PRO A 117 40.11 28.80 -1.65
N HIS A 118 39.38 27.71 -1.52
CA HIS A 118 37.97 27.62 -1.93
C HIS A 118 37.12 27.14 -0.78
N GLU A 119 35.84 27.51 -0.82
CA GLU A 119 34.81 26.96 0.04
C GLU A 119 34.79 25.44 -0.11
N THR A 120 34.95 24.71 0.99
CA THR A 120 34.98 23.25 0.97
C THR A 120 34.14 22.69 2.10
N LEU A 121 33.39 21.64 1.79
CA LEU A 121 32.66 20.82 2.76
C LEU A 121 33.52 19.58 3.02
N HIS A 122 33.83 19.32 4.27
CA HIS A 122 34.56 18.13 4.70
C HIS A 122 33.76 17.34 5.71
N GLU A 123 33.71 16.04 5.51
CA GLU A 123 33.17 15.11 6.49
C GLU A 123 34.36 14.43 7.19
N THR A 124 34.39 14.55 8.50
CA THR A 124 35.47 13.96 9.32
C THR A 124 34.88 13.00 10.31
N ARG A 125 35.28 11.74 10.24
CA ARG A 125 34.86 10.74 11.18
C ARG A 125 35.53 10.92 12.54
N LEU A 126 34.71 11.10 13.56
CA LEU A 126 35.16 11.28 14.94
C LEU A 126 35.45 9.92 15.61
N PRO A 127 36.35 9.89 16.62
CA PRO A 127 36.65 8.67 17.38
C PRO A 127 35.42 8.02 18.05
N GLY A 128 34.37 8.81 18.29
CA GLY A 128 33.08 8.34 18.82
C GLY A 128 32.18 7.64 17.82
N GLY A 129 32.57 7.54 16.54
CA GLY A 129 31.80 6.88 15.47
C GLY A 129 30.79 7.79 14.75
N TYR A 130 30.75 9.07 15.13
CA TYR A 130 29.91 10.09 14.49
C TYR A 130 30.68 10.81 13.39
N ASP A 131 29.99 11.30 12.38
CA ASP A 131 30.57 12.11 11.33
C ASP A 131 30.35 13.59 11.67
N LEU A 132 31.43 14.40 11.64
CA LEU A 132 31.42 15.86 11.77
C LEU A 132 31.43 16.45 10.37
N VAL A 133 30.40 17.17 10.02
CA VAL A 133 30.35 17.94 8.78
C VAL A 133 30.90 19.33 9.03
N THR A 134 32.03 19.68 8.39
CA THR A 134 32.73 20.95 8.55
C THR A 134 32.68 21.73 7.25
N TYR A 135 32.23 22.97 7.33
CA TYR A 135 32.28 23.95 6.24
C TYR A 135 33.46 24.89 6.47
N THR A 136 34.33 24.99 5.48
CA THR A 136 35.55 25.85 5.54
C THR A 136 35.38 27.02 4.59
N LEU A 137 35.56 28.23 5.09
CA LEU A 137 35.55 29.49 4.35
C LEU A 137 36.82 30.26 4.56
N SER A 138 37.46 30.70 3.47
CA SER A 138 38.63 31.60 3.52
C SER A 138 38.20 33.05 3.23
N CYS A 139 38.61 33.99 4.07
CA CYS A 139 38.37 35.41 3.82
C CYS A 139 39.68 36.24 3.90
N PRO A 140 39.84 37.29 3.04
CA PRO A 140 41.02 38.09 3.04
C PRO A 140 41.14 38.93 4.32
N SER A 141 42.35 39.01 4.87
CA SER A 141 42.66 39.88 5.99
C SER A 141 43.05 41.30 5.50
N PRO A 142 42.65 42.38 6.22
CA PRO A 142 43.07 43.74 5.91
C PRO A 142 44.57 43.94 5.97
N THR A 143 45.26 43.19 6.84
CA THR A 143 46.73 43.25 7.04
C THR A 143 47.54 42.39 6.07
N GLY A 144 46.87 41.65 5.17
CA GLY A 144 47.48 40.70 4.24
C GLY A 144 47.40 39.26 4.73
N GLY A 145 47.23 38.34 3.75
CA GLY A 145 46.95 36.93 4.03
C GLY A 145 45.46 36.61 4.09
N GLN A 146 45.11 35.45 4.61
CA GLN A 146 43.72 34.97 4.67
C GLN A 146 43.41 34.41 6.06
N PHE A 147 42.25 34.75 6.58
CA PHE A 147 41.62 34.02 7.68
C PHE A 147 40.96 32.77 7.16
N VAL A 148 41.02 31.68 7.92
CA VAL A 148 40.30 30.45 7.64
C VAL A 148 39.28 30.24 8.76
N ILE A 149 38.02 30.12 8.37
CA ILE A 149 36.90 29.90 9.27
C ILE A 149 36.42 28.49 9.02
N GLU A 150 36.39 27.67 10.04
CA GLU A 150 35.85 26.33 10.04
C GLU A 150 34.60 26.29 10.95
N ALA A 151 33.45 25.96 10.40
CA ALA A 151 32.21 25.77 11.14
C ALA A 151 31.74 24.35 10.96
N GLY A 152 31.52 23.60 12.03
CA GLY A 152 31.13 22.19 11.98
C GLY A 152 30.00 21.85 12.91
N VAL A 153 29.24 20.80 12.54
CA VAL A 153 28.16 20.23 13.31
C VAL A 153 28.20 18.70 13.20
N PRO A 154 28.03 17.93 14.30
CA PRO A 154 27.90 16.50 14.25
C PRO A 154 26.64 16.12 13.49
N ASP A 155 26.72 15.11 12.61
CA ASP A 155 25.57 14.57 11.84
C ASP A 155 24.59 13.73 12.69
N GLN A 156 24.92 13.50 13.95
CA GLN A 156 24.16 12.67 14.88
C GLN A 156 22.69 13.11 15.01
N GLU A 157 22.40 14.41 15.03
CA GLU A 157 21.04 14.91 15.15
C GLU A 157 20.19 14.52 13.92
N ILE A 158 20.78 14.55 12.72
CA ILE A 158 20.13 14.12 11.47
C ILE A 158 19.89 12.62 11.50
N GLU A 159 20.90 11.83 11.90
CA GLU A 159 20.78 10.38 12.00
C GLU A 159 19.69 9.96 13.00
N GLU A 160 19.56 10.65 14.15
CA GLU A 160 18.51 10.37 15.14
C GLU A 160 17.12 10.66 14.60
N VAL A 161 16.93 11.76 13.87
CA VAL A 161 15.66 12.10 13.23
C VAL A 161 15.30 11.07 12.16
N LEU A 162 16.25 10.71 11.30
CA LEU A 162 16.04 9.71 10.24
C LEU A 162 15.75 8.30 10.82
N ARG A 163 16.45 7.93 11.89
CA ARG A 163 16.20 6.68 12.61
C ARG A 163 14.81 6.66 13.24
N GLY A 164 14.39 7.79 13.86
CA GLY A 164 13.05 7.95 14.38
C GLY A 164 11.97 7.79 13.30
N LEU A 165 12.19 8.38 12.13
CA LEU A 165 11.31 8.21 10.98
C LEU A 165 11.25 6.75 10.51
N LEU A 166 12.38 6.06 10.39
CA LEU A 166 12.43 4.65 10.00
C LEU A 166 11.68 3.75 10.99
N ILE A 167 11.87 3.96 12.29
CA ILE A 167 11.16 3.21 13.33
C ILE A 167 9.65 3.48 13.22
N GLY A 168 9.24 4.74 13.08
CA GLY A 168 7.85 5.13 12.90
C GLY A 168 7.21 4.47 11.68
N LEU A 169 7.87 4.52 10.53
CA LEU A 169 7.41 3.87 9.30
C LEU A 169 7.34 2.34 9.44
N SER A 170 8.34 1.73 10.08
CA SER A 170 8.40 0.28 10.30
C SER A 170 7.27 -0.24 11.20
N LEU A 171 6.81 0.58 12.16
CA LEU A 171 5.68 0.26 13.02
C LEU A 171 4.34 0.58 12.35
N ALA A 172 4.24 1.71 11.67
CA ALA A 172 3.00 2.14 11.03
C ALA A 172 2.60 1.25 9.84
N LEU A 173 3.57 0.82 9.02
CA LEU A 173 3.32 0.03 7.81
C LEU A 173 2.56 -1.28 8.08
N PRO A 174 2.96 -2.17 9.02
CA PRO A 174 2.23 -3.39 9.28
C PRO A 174 0.85 -3.13 9.91
N ILE A 175 0.70 -2.07 10.70
CA ILE A 175 -0.59 -1.70 11.31
C ILE A 175 -1.57 -1.26 10.22
N VAL A 176 -1.17 -0.34 9.34
CA VAL A 176 -2.00 0.15 8.24
C VAL A 176 -2.33 -0.98 7.27
N LEU A 177 -1.34 -1.81 6.92
CA LEU A 177 -1.54 -2.95 6.03
C LEU A 177 -2.48 -3.99 6.65
N GLY A 178 -2.32 -4.30 7.94
CA GLY A 178 -3.21 -5.21 8.67
C GLY A 178 -4.65 -4.69 8.73
N ALA A 179 -4.84 -3.40 9.00
CA ALA A 179 -6.16 -2.75 8.99
C ALA A 179 -6.79 -2.77 7.58
N ALA A 180 -6.01 -2.51 6.53
CA ALA A 180 -6.47 -2.53 5.16
C ALA A 180 -6.85 -3.95 4.71
N ILE A 181 -6.05 -4.97 5.04
CA ILE A 181 -6.35 -6.38 4.72
C ILE A 181 -7.60 -6.84 5.48
N GLY A 182 -7.68 -6.57 6.79
CA GLY A 182 -8.82 -6.94 7.62
C GLY A 182 -10.11 -6.25 7.18
N GLY A 183 -10.05 -4.93 6.99
CA GLY A 183 -11.18 -4.14 6.49
C GLY A 183 -11.62 -4.54 5.09
N GLY A 184 -10.66 -4.72 4.17
CA GLY A 184 -10.93 -5.19 2.81
C GLY A 184 -11.56 -6.57 2.77
N TYR A 185 -11.10 -7.51 3.60
CA TYR A 185 -11.69 -8.84 3.72
C TYR A 185 -13.13 -8.78 4.26
N LEU A 186 -13.40 -7.98 5.30
CA LEU A 186 -14.73 -7.81 5.86
C LEU A 186 -15.70 -7.19 4.87
N LEU A 187 -15.28 -6.15 4.15
CA LEU A 187 -16.07 -5.49 3.10
C LEU A 187 -16.38 -6.47 1.97
N MET A 188 -15.38 -7.20 1.47
CA MET A 188 -15.56 -8.17 0.39
C MET A 188 -16.47 -9.33 0.80
N ARG A 189 -16.36 -9.79 2.06
CA ARG A 189 -17.26 -10.81 2.61
C ARG A 189 -18.71 -10.33 2.62
N ARG A 190 -18.94 -9.08 3.02
CA ARG A 190 -20.29 -8.50 3.09
C ARG A 190 -20.87 -8.22 1.71
N ALA A 191 -20.06 -7.69 0.79
CA ALA A 191 -20.48 -7.40 -0.58
C ALA A 191 -20.81 -8.65 -1.41
N LEU A 192 -20.08 -9.76 -1.17
CA LEU A 192 -20.30 -11.02 -1.92
C LEU A 192 -21.19 -12.03 -1.20
N SER A 193 -21.73 -11.71 -0.02
CA SER A 193 -22.68 -12.57 0.70
C SER A 193 -23.97 -12.81 -0.11
N PRO A 194 -24.62 -11.79 -0.71
CA PRO A 194 -25.84 -11.99 -1.47
C PRO A 194 -25.66 -12.91 -2.69
N LEU A 195 -24.48 -12.85 -3.34
CA LEU A 195 -24.19 -13.72 -4.48
C LEU A 195 -24.21 -15.20 -4.09
N GLN A 196 -23.72 -15.53 -2.90
CA GLN A 196 -23.73 -16.90 -2.38
C GLN A 196 -25.15 -17.37 -2.06
N GLU A 197 -25.99 -16.48 -1.53
CA GLU A 197 -27.41 -16.78 -1.26
C GLU A 197 -28.18 -17.02 -2.55
N ILE A 198 -27.95 -16.20 -3.59
CA ILE A 198 -28.54 -16.37 -4.91
C ILE A 198 -28.13 -17.71 -5.52
N ALA A 199 -26.84 -18.07 -5.45
CA ALA A 199 -26.34 -19.33 -5.99
C ALA A 199 -26.95 -20.54 -5.30
N LEU A 200 -27.02 -20.55 -3.96
CA LEU A 200 -27.64 -21.63 -3.19
C LEU A 200 -29.15 -21.74 -3.43
N SER A 201 -29.85 -20.63 -3.62
CA SER A 201 -31.26 -20.61 -3.95
C SER A 201 -31.50 -21.11 -5.37
N ALA A 202 -30.65 -20.76 -6.32
CA ALA A 202 -30.72 -21.24 -7.70
C ALA A 202 -30.51 -22.76 -7.79
N GLU A 203 -29.59 -23.32 -6.98
CA GLU A 203 -29.39 -24.79 -6.93
C GLU A 203 -30.60 -25.56 -6.42
N LYS A 204 -31.45 -24.95 -5.59
CA LYS A 204 -32.66 -25.58 -5.08
C LYS A 204 -33.80 -25.62 -6.09
N ILE A 205 -33.77 -24.74 -7.09
CA ILE A 205 -34.79 -24.66 -8.11
C ILE A 205 -34.68 -25.86 -9.07
N SER A 206 -35.75 -26.65 -9.17
CA SER A 206 -35.84 -27.84 -10.01
C SER A 206 -37.16 -27.84 -10.75
N SER A 207 -37.42 -28.85 -11.61
CA SER A 207 -38.67 -29.01 -12.30
C SER A 207 -39.90 -29.16 -11.38
N HIS A 208 -39.66 -29.49 -10.08
CA HIS A 208 -40.72 -29.70 -9.11
C HIS A 208 -41.12 -28.43 -8.34
N ASN A 209 -40.28 -27.40 -8.34
CA ASN A 209 -40.48 -26.15 -7.58
C ASN A 209 -40.17 -24.88 -8.37
N LEU A 210 -40.47 -24.88 -9.68
CA LEU A 210 -40.27 -23.71 -10.57
C LEU A 210 -41.06 -22.45 -10.18
N ASN A 211 -41.98 -22.57 -9.22
CA ASN A 211 -42.73 -21.46 -8.65
C ASN A 211 -41.91 -20.63 -7.64
N GLU A 212 -40.79 -21.17 -7.14
CA GLU A 212 -39.89 -20.43 -6.27
C GLU A 212 -39.14 -19.32 -7.03
N ARG A 213 -38.75 -18.25 -6.30
CA ARG A 213 -38.01 -17.12 -6.86
C ARG A 213 -36.77 -16.86 -6.03
N LEU A 214 -35.71 -16.41 -6.71
CA LEU A 214 -34.50 -15.98 -6.06
C LEU A 214 -34.77 -14.70 -5.24
N PRO A 215 -34.22 -14.59 -4.01
CA PRO A 215 -34.41 -13.42 -3.19
C PRO A 215 -33.74 -12.19 -3.82
N LEU A 216 -34.44 -11.07 -3.88
CA LEU A 216 -33.90 -9.80 -4.35
C LEU A 216 -33.09 -9.18 -3.21
N PRO A 217 -31.80 -8.83 -3.42
CA PRO A 217 -30.96 -8.29 -2.35
C PRO A 217 -31.34 -6.87 -1.90
N GLY A 218 -32.15 -6.14 -2.64
CA GLY A 218 -32.61 -4.78 -2.30
C GLY A 218 -31.49 -3.73 -2.31
N THR A 219 -30.42 -4.00 -3.05
CA THR A 219 -29.23 -3.14 -3.10
C THR A 219 -29.31 -2.08 -4.19
N GLY A 220 -30.21 -2.25 -5.16
CA GLY A 220 -30.36 -1.35 -6.31
C GLY A 220 -29.20 -1.40 -7.32
N ASP A 221 -28.30 -2.38 -7.20
CA ASP A 221 -27.08 -2.53 -7.98
C ASP A 221 -27.20 -3.60 -9.09
N GLU A 222 -26.08 -3.95 -9.71
CA GLU A 222 -25.97 -4.96 -10.76
C GLU A 222 -26.44 -6.35 -10.30
N LEU A 223 -26.27 -6.68 -9.01
CA LEU A 223 -26.71 -7.96 -8.43
C LEU A 223 -28.25 -8.06 -8.42
N GLU A 224 -28.95 -7.01 -8.05
CA GLU A 224 -30.40 -6.97 -8.10
C GLU A 224 -30.92 -7.09 -9.52
N ARG A 225 -30.31 -6.39 -10.48
CA ARG A 225 -30.65 -6.49 -11.91
C ARG A 225 -30.42 -7.90 -12.45
N LEU A 226 -29.32 -8.56 -12.06
CA LEU A 226 -29.03 -9.94 -12.43
C LEU A 226 -30.10 -10.89 -11.85
N THR A 227 -30.41 -10.75 -10.56
CA THR A 227 -31.40 -11.58 -9.87
C THR A 227 -32.79 -11.44 -10.50
N ALA A 228 -33.20 -10.21 -10.83
CA ALA A 228 -34.45 -9.95 -11.52
C ALA A 228 -34.48 -10.58 -12.93
N SER A 229 -33.35 -10.59 -13.64
CA SER A 229 -33.23 -11.25 -14.95
C SER A 229 -33.34 -12.76 -14.84
N LEU A 230 -32.68 -13.37 -13.84
CA LEU A 230 -32.81 -14.80 -13.55
C LEU A 230 -34.20 -15.17 -13.16
N ASN A 231 -34.91 -14.39 -12.34
CA ASN A 231 -36.30 -14.62 -11.97
C ASN A 231 -37.25 -14.59 -13.20
N ARG A 232 -37.00 -13.68 -14.15
CA ARG A 232 -37.75 -13.66 -15.42
C ARG A 232 -37.50 -14.94 -16.24
N MET A 233 -36.27 -15.42 -16.27
CA MET A 233 -35.94 -16.66 -16.97
C MET A 233 -36.61 -17.87 -16.32
N ILE A 234 -36.58 -17.97 -14.98
CA ILE A 234 -37.29 -19.03 -14.23
C ILE A 234 -38.78 -19.01 -14.54
N GLY A 235 -39.44 -17.83 -14.58
CA GLY A 235 -40.84 -17.70 -14.95
C GLY A 235 -41.15 -18.18 -16.38
N ARG A 236 -40.26 -17.98 -17.33
CA ARG A 236 -40.41 -18.54 -18.69
C ARG A 236 -40.32 -20.07 -18.70
N PHE A 237 -39.38 -20.63 -17.94
CA PHE A 237 -39.27 -22.09 -17.80
C PHE A 237 -40.50 -22.69 -17.13
N GLU A 238 -41.05 -22.04 -16.11
CA GLU A 238 -42.28 -22.48 -15.45
C GLU A 238 -43.46 -22.61 -16.44
N ILE A 239 -43.67 -21.56 -17.26
CA ILE A 239 -44.72 -21.55 -18.28
C ILE A 239 -44.49 -22.65 -19.33
N ALA A 240 -43.27 -22.80 -19.83
CA ALA A 240 -42.91 -23.82 -20.81
C ALA A 240 -43.14 -25.23 -20.25
N PHE A 241 -42.72 -25.47 -19.02
CA PHE A 241 -42.92 -26.77 -18.36
C PHE A 241 -44.38 -27.10 -18.13
N GLN A 242 -45.20 -26.12 -17.74
CA GLN A 242 -46.65 -26.29 -17.61
C GLN A 242 -47.29 -26.64 -18.96
N HIS A 243 -46.86 -26.01 -20.06
CA HIS A 243 -47.37 -26.37 -21.41
C HIS A 243 -47.02 -27.80 -21.81
N ILE A 244 -45.76 -28.23 -21.59
CA ILE A 244 -45.31 -29.58 -21.88
C ILE A 244 -46.13 -30.60 -21.02
N SER A 245 -46.29 -30.31 -19.74
CA SER A 245 -47.02 -31.20 -18.83
C SER A 245 -48.47 -31.35 -19.22
N ARG A 246 -49.18 -30.28 -19.61
CA ARG A 246 -50.55 -30.34 -20.13
C ARG A 246 -50.62 -31.12 -21.44
N PHE A 247 -49.73 -30.80 -22.41
CA PHE A 247 -49.66 -31.51 -23.68
C PHE A 247 -49.47 -33.02 -23.48
N THR A 248 -48.59 -33.42 -22.56
CA THR A 248 -48.32 -34.83 -22.28
C THR A 248 -49.53 -35.51 -21.64
N ALA A 249 -50.24 -34.81 -20.74
CA ALA A 249 -51.49 -35.34 -20.14
C ALA A 249 -52.59 -35.48 -21.18
N ASP A 250 -52.83 -34.46 -22.00
CA ASP A 250 -53.83 -34.47 -23.06
C ASP A 250 -53.53 -35.56 -24.10
N ALA A 251 -52.30 -35.66 -24.58
CA ALA A 251 -51.84 -36.69 -25.50
C ALA A 251 -52.06 -38.12 -24.92
N SER A 252 -51.75 -38.27 -23.60
CA SER A 252 -51.99 -39.57 -22.93
C SER A 252 -53.47 -39.94 -22.87
N HIS A 253 -54.33 -38.95 -22.64
CA HIS A 253 -55.79 -39.18 -22.67
C HIS A 253 -56.33 -39.50 -24.08
N GLU A 254 -55.95 -38.75 -25.09
CA GLU A 254 -56.30 -38.90 -26.48
C GLU A 254 -55.82 -40.24 -27.09
N LEU A 255 -54.64 -40.73 -26.64
CA LEU A 255 -54.14 -42.04 -27.06
C LEU A 255 -54.74 -43.21 -26.34
N ARG A 256 -55.17 -43.03 -25.08
CA ARG A 256 -55.83 -44.12 -24.31
C ARG A 256 -57.11 -44.59 -24.93
N THR A 257 -57.93 -43.66 -25.44
CA THR A 257 -59.29 -44.00 -26.04
C THR A 257 -59.13 -44.89 -27.26
N PRO A 258 -58.34 -44.60 -28.33
CA PRO A 258 -58.20 -45.49 -29.47
C PRO A 258 -57.51 -46.80 -29.12
N LEU A 259 -56.50 -46.75 -28.20
CA LEU A 259 -55.87 -47.99 -27.74
C LEU A 259 -56.82 -48.91 -27.01
N THR A 260 -57.72 -48.36 -26.17
CA THR A 260 -58.74 -49.15 -25.48
C THR A 260 -59.80 -49.75 -26.46
N ALA A 261 -60.15 -48.96 -27.49
CA ALA A 261 -61.03 -49.47 -28.54
C ALA A 261 -60.40 -50.61 -29.36
N LEU A 262 -59.13 -50.40 -29.78
CA LEU A 262 -58.29 -51.40 -30.49
C LEU A 262 -58.14 -52.69 -29.68
N ARG A 263 -57.84 -52.55 -28.39
CA ARG A 263 -57.71 -53.67 -27.46
C ARG A 263 -59.05 -54.43 -27.37
N GLY A 264 -60.17 -53.74 -27.24
CA GLY A 264 -61.51 -54.35 -27.21
C GLY A 264 -61.85 -55.10 -28.49
N GLU A 265 -61.48 -54.54 -29.67
CA GLU A 265 -61.65 -55.21 -30.95
C GLU A 265 -60.79 -56.49 -31.07
N LEU A 266 -59.54 -56.43 -30.63
CA LEU A 266 -58.64 -57.59 -30.61
C LEU A 266 -59.13 -58.65 -29.64
N GLU A 267 -59.57 -58.30 -28.44
CA GLU A 267 -60.16 -59.21 -27.45
C GLU A 267 -61.43 -59.86 -27.98
N ALA A 268 -62.28 -59.08 -28.64
CA ALA A 268 -63.51 -59.64 -29.29
C ALA A 268 -63.19 -60.59 -30.45
N THR A 269 -62.14 -60.23 -31.24
CA THR A 269 -61.68 -61.07 -32.37
C THR A 269 -61.08 -62.39 -31.86
N ALA A 270 -60.32 -62.35 -30.76
CA ALA A 270 -59.74 -63.54 -30.13
C ALA A 270 -60.74 -64.57 -29.63
N GLN A 271 -62.00 -64.18 -29.37
CA GLN A 271 -63.07 -65.05 -28.93
C GLN A 271 -63.82 -65.78 -30.06
N TYR A 272 -63.48 -65.50 -31.34
CA TYR A 272 -64.11 -66.19 -32.45
C TYR A 272 -63.67 -67.66 -32.52
N PRO A 273 -64.66 -68.64 -32.52
CA PRO A 273 -64.34 -70.08 -32.46
C PRO A 273 -63.63 -70.66 -33.69
N GLN A 274 -63.62 -69.95 -34.81
CA GLN A 274 -63.01 -70.35 -36.09
C GLN A 274 -61.71 -69.67 -36.44
N LEU A 275 -61.02 -69.05 -35.46
CA LEU A 275 -59.78 -68.33 -35.67
C LEU A 275 -58.62 -69.34 -35.92
N PRO A 276 -57.83 -69.17 -36.99
CA PRO A 276 -56.63 -69.99 -37.20
C PRO A 276 -55.68 -69.81 -36.02
N ARG A 277 -55.00 -70.85 -35.57
CA ARG A 277 -54.10 -70.82 -34.41
C ARG A 277 -53.00 -69.73 -34.51
N GLU A 278 -52.42 -69.56 -35.70
CA GLU A 278 -51.36 -68.49 -35.92
C GLU A 278 -51.93 -67.08 -35.71
N ALA A 279 -53.21 -66.84 -36.10
CA ALA A 279 -53.86 -65.56 -35.90
C ALA A 279 -54.16 -65.32 -34.40
N GLY A 280 -54.54 -66.38 -33.67
CA GLY A 280 -54.79 -66.32 -32.23
C GLY A 280 -53.55 -66.01 -31.43
N ASP A 281 -52.42 -66.62 -31.77
CA ASP A 281 -51.10 -66.38 -31.13
C ASP A 281 -50.60 -64.93 -31.39
N THR A 282 -50.82 -64.43 -32.62
CA THR A 282 -50.42 -63.02 -32.97
C THR A 282 -51.28 -61.99 -32.20
N ILE A 283 -52.60 -62.25 -32.08
CA ILE A 283 -53.52 -61.38 -31.31
C ILE A 283 -53.16 -61.43 -29.80
N GLY A 284 -52.84 -62.64 -29.27
CA GLY A 284 -52.46 -62.82 -27.90
C GLY A 284 -51.15 -62.00 -27.57
N SER A 285 -50.21 -62.08 -28.47
CA SER A 285 -48.92 -61.30 -28.33
C SER A 285 -49.13 -59.80 -28.45
N ALA A 286 -50.16 -59.33 -29.16
CA ALA A 286 -50.47 -57.89 -29.29
C ALA A 286 -51.24 -57.32 -28.09
N LEU A 287 -51.83 -58.15 -27.26
CA LEU A 287 -52.63 -57.82 -26.06
C LEU A 287 -51.77 -57.77 -24.77
N GLU A 288 -50.56 -58.40 -24.77
CA GLU A 288 -49.60 -58.32 -23.70
C GLU A 288 -48.87 -56.98 -23.73
#